data_36e79868de3b4bd5c1c0c1117c5bb637
#
_entry.id   36e79868de3b4bd5c1c0c1117c5bb637
#
_cell.length_a   1.000
_cell.length_b   1.000
_cell.length_c   1.000
_cell.angle_alpha   90.00
_cell.angle_beta   90.00
_cell.angle_gamma   90.00
#
_symmetry.space_group_name_H-M   'P 1'
#
loop_
_entity.id
_entity.type
_entity.pdbx_description
1 polymer ?
#
loop_
_entity_poly.entity_id
_entity_poly.type
_entity_poly.pdbx_seq_one_letter_code
_entity_poly.pdbx_strand_id
1 'polypeptide(L)'
;SYIKPVEGNRKVFILDGVQDMNASAQNKLLKVLEEPPANVCFLLGAVNDFAVLPTVKSRAKRLDLNRFPEREIENYLKQKYPGREDAAEIAAVCGGSLGRAEELAEEGDLKKATEDAVFFAMNISVSSAISASRKYADKDKISSFLTVLRLVYRDILMLRLGREDLLLSGGDRAMLGRAAARYTPAALVNAQDRIAAAEREIRFNANLSVCLETLFFGILEGR
;
A
#
# COMPACT_ATOMS: atom_id res chain seq x y z
N SER A 1 -29.34 -6.99 -13.87
CA SER A 1 -29.81 -7.25 -12.50
C SER A 1 -31.31 -6.96 -12.35
N TYR A 2 -32.16 -7.86 -12.88
CA TYR A 2 -33.64 -7.72 -12.84
C TYR A 2 -34.30 -8.29 -11.56
N ILE A 3 -33.47 -8.78 -10.61
CA ILE A 3 -33.98 -9.36 -9.36
C ILE A 3 -34.23 -8.21 -8.38
N LYS A 4 -35.41 -8.17 -7.77
CA LYS A 4 -35.77 -7.18 -6.73
C LYS A 4 -34.86 -7.34 -5.50
N PRO A 5 -34.57 -6.26 -4.73
CA PRO A 5 -33.85 -6.37 -3.47
C PRO A 5 -34.62 -7.28 -2.50
N VAL A 6 -33.87 -8.08 -1.73
CA VAL A 6 -34.45 -8.99 -0.70
C VAL A 6 -34.90 -8.17 0.51
N GLU A 7 -34.14 -7.12 0.85
CA GLU A 7 -34.47 -6.15 1.90
C GLU A 7 -34.24 -4.73 1.41
N GLY A 8 -35.06 -3.79 1.87
CA GLY A 8 -34.94 -2.37 1.50
C GLY A 8 -35.50 -2.03 0.11
N ASN A 9 -35.40 -0.75 -0.26
CA ASN A 9 -35.96 -0.19 -1.48
C ASN A 9 -34.96 -0.04 -2.63
N ARG A 10 -33.67 -0.30 -2.40
CA ARG A 10 -32.60 -0.12 -3.39
C ARG A 10 -31.61 -1.28 -3.36
N LYS A 11 -31.08 -1.63 -4.53
CA LYS A 11 -29.98 -2.57 -4.69
C LYS A 11 -28.70 -1.79 -4.94
N VAL A 12 -27.68 -2.02 -4.14
CA VAL A 12 -26.38 -1.35 -4.27
C VAL A 12 -25.35 -2.35 -4.76
N PHE A 13 -24.63 -2.01 -5.81
CA PHE A 13 -23.45 -2.74 -6.29
C PHE A 13 -22.21 -1.92 -5.98
N ILE A 14 -21.28 -2.50 -5.25
CA ILE A 14 -19.98 -1.90 -4.96
C ILE A 14 -18.96 -2.60 -5.85
N LEU A 15 -18.31 -1.84 -6.74
CA LEU A 15 -17.24 -2.28 -7.61
C LEU A 15 -15.96 -1.56 -7.15
N ASP A 16 -15.15 -2.24 -6.36
CA ASP A 16 -13.88 -1.72 -5.91
C ASP A 16 -12.77 -2.04 -6.92
N GLY A 17 -11.79 -1.12 -7.05
CA GLY A 17 -10.68 -1.30 -7.97
C GLY A 17 -11.06 -1.11 -9.46
N VAL A 18 -11.96 -0.22 -9.81
CA VAL A 18 -12.35 0.01 -11.22
C VAL A 18 -11.16 0.40 -12.10
N GLN A 19 -10.12 1.04 -11.57
CA GLN A 19 -8.89 1.34 -12.28
C GLN A 19 -8.11 0.10 -12.75
N ASP A 20 -8.36 -1.06 -12.14
CA ASP A 20 -7.69 -2.33 -12.48
C ASP A 20 -8.44 -3.11 -13.58
N MET A 21 -9.64 -2.65 -13.93
CA MET A 21 -10.42 -3.22 -15.03
C MET A 21 -9.80 -2.83 -16.38
N ASN A 22 -9.68 -3.80 -17.29
CA ASN A 22 -9.30 -3.49 -18.68
C ASN A 22 -10.39 -2.67 -19.40
N ALA A 23 -10.02 -2.01 -20.50
CA ALA A 23 -10.92 -1.13 -21.26
C ALA A 23 -12.20 -1.85 -21.74
N SER A 24 -12.12 -3.14 -22.10
CA SER A 24 -13.28 -3.93 -22.52
C SER A 24 -14.29 -4.11 -21.36
N ALA A 25 -13.78 -4.39 -20.15
CA ALA A 25 -14.62 -4.53 -18.96
C ALA A 25 -15.27 -3.20 -18.56
N GLN A 26 -14.49 -2.11 -18.57
CA GLN A 26 -15.03 -0.77 -18.30
C GLN A 26 -16.11 -0.38 -19.33
N ASN A 27 -15.89 -0.66 -20.63
CA ASN A 27 -16.88 -0.38 -21.67
C ASN A 27 -18.19 -1.17 -21.49
N LYS A 28 -18.14 -2.40 -20.95
CA LYS A 28 -19.36 -3.18 -20.63
C LYS A 28 -20.20 -2.54 -19.52
N LEU A 29 -19.58 -1.74 -18.63
CA LEU A 29 -20.32 -1.00 -17.61
C LEU A 29 -21.11 0.17 -18.19
N LEU A 30 -20.71 0.74 -19.32
CA LEU A 30 -21.32 1.95 -19.87
C LEU A 30 -22.83 1.78 -20.09
N LYS A 31 -23.27 0.64 -20.65
CA LYS A 31 -24.68 0.38 -20.90
C LYS A 31 -25.54 0.43 -19.63
N VAL A 32 -25.04 -0.09 -18.53
CA VAL A 32 -25.78 -0.11 -17.26
C VAL A 32 -25.65 1.21 -16.49
N LEU A 33 -24.61 1.99 -16.76
CA LEU A 33 -24.44 3.32 -16.18
C LEU A 33 -25.28 4.38 -16.93
N GLU A 34 -25.53 4.20 -18.22
CA GLU A 34 -26.39 5.08 -19.03
C GLU A 34 -27.87 4.91 -18.66
N GLU A 35 -28.31 3.65 -18.53
CA GLU A 35 -29.69 3.30 -18.23
C GLU A 35 -29.75 2.36 -17.03
N PRO A 36 -29.48 2.88 -15.82
CA PRO A 36 -29.52 2.05 -14.63
C PRO A 36 -30.93 1.54 -14.36
N PRO A 37 -31.10 0.26 -14.00
CA PRO A 37 -32.43 -0.26 -13.62
C PRO A 37 -32.98 0.53 -12.42
N ALA A 38 -34.30 0.65 -12.36
CA ALA A 38 -34.99 1.33 -11.28
C ALA A 38 -34.55 0.76 -9.92
N ASN A 39 -34.25 1.63 -8.94
CA ASN A 39 -33.81 1.27 -7.61
C ASN A 39 -32.43 0.57 -7.53
N VAL A 40 -31.56 0.75 -8.53
CA VAL A 40 -30.17 0.27 -8.50
C VAL A 40 -29.24 1.46 -8.35
N CYS A 41 -28.21 1.28 -7.51
CA CYS A 41 -27.12 2.23 -7.33
C CYS A 41 -25.78 1.49 -7.55
N PHE A 42 -24.86 2.13 -8.27
CA PHE A 42 -23.49 1.64 -8.45
C PHE A 42 -22.53 2.55 -7.69
N LEU A 43 -21.71 1.98 -6.79
CA LEU A 43 -20.59 2.64 -6.15
C LEU A 43 -19.31 2.11 -6.80
N LEU A 44 -18.58 2.99 -7.48
CA LEU A 44 -17.34 2.66 -8.18
C LEU A 44 -16.16 3.19 -7.37
N GLY A 45 -15.41 2.29 -6.75
CA GLY A 45 -14.19 2.62 -6.01
C GLY A 45 -12.98 2.66 -6.95
N ALA A 46 -12.16 3.70 -6.82
CA ALA A 46 -10.88 3.80 -7.53
C ALA A 46 -9.85 4.52 -6.66
N VAL A 47 -8.62 4.00 -6.59
CA VAL A 47 -7.50 4.64 -5.88
C VAL A 47 -7.04 5.89 -6.61
N ASN A 48 -7.10 5.87 -7.94
CA ASN A 48 -6.88 7.03 -8.81
C ASN A 48 -7.79 6.92 -10.04
N ASP A 49 -8.07 8.04 -10.66
CA ASP A 49 -8.97 8.11 -11.81
C ASP A 49 -8.26 8.09 -13.18
N PHE A 50 -6.92 7.98 -13.21
CA PHE A 50 -6.16 8.00 -14.48
C PHE A 50 -6.47 6.80 -15.38
N ALA A 51 -6.61 5.61 -14.81
CA ALA A 51 -6.93 4.39 -15.55
C ALA A 51 -8.44 4.17 -15.73
N VAL A 52 -9.28 5.05 -15.18
CA VAL A 52 -10.74 5.00 -15.40
C VAL A 52 -11.09 5.77 -16.67
N LEU A 53 -11.77 5.10 -17.61
CA LEU A 53 -12.12 5.70 -18.89
C LEU A 53 -12.93 6.99 -18.71
N PRO A 54 -12.66 8.04 -19.51
CA PRO A 54 -13.43 9.29 -19.49
C PRO A 54 -14.93 9.07 -19.67
N THR A 55 -15.33 8.07 -20.46
CA THR A 55 -16.70 7.67 -20.71
C THR A 55 -17.40 7.11 -19.46
N VAL A 56 -16.68 6.43 -18.58
CA VAL A 56 -17.20 5.96 -17.28
C VAL A 56 -17.30 7.15 -16.31
N LYS A 57 -16.25 7.99 -16.25
CA LYS A 57 -16.23 9.18 -15.39
C LYS A 57 -17.36 10.16 -15.69
N SER A 58 -17.72 10.35 -16.95
CA SER A 58 -18.80 11.27 -17.36
C SER A 58 -20.20 10.80 -16.94
N ARG A 59 -20.38 9.52 -16.59
CA ARG A 59 -21.65 8.91 -16.19
C ARG A 59 -21.75 8.61 -14.68
N ALA A 60 -20.72 8.99 -13.92
CA ALA A 60 -20.68 8.82 -12.47
C ALA A 60 -20.49 10.17 -11.78
N LYS A 61 -21.12 10.33 -10.63
CA LYS A 61 -20.84 11.48 -9.77
C LYS A 61 -19.58 11.19 -8.97
N ARG A 62 -18.55 12.02 -9.14
CA ARG A 62 -17.29 11.90 -8.38
C ARG A 62 -17.50 12.30 -6.92
N LEU A 63 -16.96 11.47 -6.03
CA LEU A 63 -16.84 11.74 -4.61
C LEU A 63 -15.39 11.45 -4.22
N ASP A 64 -14.66 12.48 -3.80
CA ASP A 64 -13.29 12.34 -3.35
C ASP A 64 -13.27 11.98 -1.86
N LEU A 65 -12.60 10.87 -1.53
CA LEU A 65 -12.39 10.45 -0.14
C LEU A 65 -11.02 10.94 0.33
N ASN A 66 -11.02 11.68 1.42
CA ASN A 66 -9.79 12.15 2.05
C ASN A 66 -9.15 11.07 2.91
N ARG A 67 -7.85 11.19 3.12
CA ARG A 67 -7.13 10.38 4.10
C ARG A 67 -7.51 10.81 5.51
N PHE A 68 -7.55 9.86 6.42
CA PHE A 68 -7.78 10.14 7.83
C PHE A 68 -6.55 10.81 8.45
N PRO A 69 -6.75 11.81 9.34
CA PRO A 69 -5.67 12.34 10.17
C PRO A 69 -5.09 11.26 11.09
N GLU A 70 -3.78 11.30 11.34
CA GLU A 70 -3.08 10.34 12.21
C GLU A 70 -3.76 10.18 13.57
N ARG A 71 -4.17 11.28 14.18
CA ARG A 71 -4.85 11.27 15.48
C ARG A 71 -6.17 10.48 15.47
N GLU A 72 -6.92 10.54 14.38
CA GLU A 72 -8.18 9.79 14.26
C GLU A 72 -7.90 8.29 14.13
N ILE A 73 -6.89 7.92 13.36
CA ILE A 73 -6.45 6.52 13.22
C ILE A 73 -5.90 5.99 14.53
N GLU A 74 -5.07 6.76 15.23
CA GLU A 74 -4.54 6.36 16.55
C GLU A 74 -5.69 6.10 17.54
N ASN A 75 -6.67 7.00 17.63
CA ASN A 75 -7.84 6.83 18.49
C ASN A 75 -8.64 5.59 18.10
N TYR A 76 -8.86 5.37 16.81
CA TYR A 76 -9.56 4.18 16.32
C TYR A 76 -8.82 2.89 16.71
N LEU A 77 -7.49 2.84 16.51
CA LEU A 77 -6.69 1.67 16.87
C LEU A 77 -6.72 1.39 18.38
N LYS A 78 -6.64 2.42 19.23
CA LYS A 78 -6.74 2.28 20.69
C LYS A 78 -8.09 1.72 21.13
N GLN A 79 -9.17 2.08 20.44
CA GLN A 79 -10.51 1.59 20.72
C GLN A 79 -10.70 0.13 20.25
N LYS A 80 -10.24 -0.18 19.02
CA LYS A 80 -10.43 -1.51 18.42
C LYS A 80 -9.46 -2.55 18.96
N TYR A 81 -8.24 -2.15 19.31
CA TYR A 81 -7.17 -3.00 19.83
C TYR A 81 -6.69 -2.51 21.22
N PRO A 82 -7.45 -2.71 22.28
CA PRO A 82 -7.09 -2.24 23.63
C PRO A 82 -5.77 -2.86 24.10
N GLY A 83 -4.87 -2.03 24.63
CA GLY A 83 -3.56 -2.47 25.13
C GLY A 83 -2.44 -2.49 24.10
N ARG A 84 -2.70 -2.04 22.86
CA ARG A 84 -1.66 -1.90 21.84
C ARG A 84 -0.88 -0.60 22.03
N GLU A 85 0.44 -0.71 22.32
CA GLU A 85 1.29 0.44 22.63
C GLU A 85 1.77 1.19 21.37
N ASP A 86 1.87 0.50 20.22
CA ASP A 86 2.38 1.02 18.94
C ASP A 86 1.31 1.70 18.04
N ALA A 87 0.12 1.99 18.58
CA ALA A 87 -0.98 2.61 17.82
C ALA A 87 -0.60 3.96 17.17
N ALA A 88 0.21 4.77 17.85
CA ALA A 88 0.71 6.05 17.31
C ALA A 88 1.70 5.84 16.16
N GLU A 89 2.59 4.84 16.27
CA GLU A 89 3.56 4.48 15.22
C GLU A 89 2.84 3.95 13.97
N ILE A 90 1.86 3.08 14.15
CA ILE A 90 1.02 2.58 13.05
C ILE A 90 0.29 3.74 12.36
N ALA A 91 -0.30 4.67 13.12
CA ALA A 91 -1.01 5.82 12.57
C ALA A 91 -0.09 6.72 11.73
N ALA A 92 1.16 6.90 12.14
CA ALA A 92 2.16 7.68 11.40
C ALA A 92 2.57 7.00 10.07
N VAL A 93 2.65 5.66 10.03
CA VAL A 93 3.17 4.93 8.86
C VAL A 93 2.09 4.43 7.89
N CYS A 94 0.83 4.33 8.32
CA CYS A 94 -0.29 3.84 7.49
C CYS A 94 -0.70 4.80 6.37
N GLY A 95 -0.18 6.04 6.39
CA GLY A 95 -0.43 7.05 5.36
C GLY A 95 -1.89 7.51 5.28
N GLY A 96 -2.61 7.51 6.39
CA GLY A 96 -4.00 7.96 6.47
C GLY A 96 -5.02 6.93 5.95
N SER A 97 -4.63 5.67 5.77
CA SER A 97 -5.49 4.56 5.37
C SER A 97 -5.87 3.71 6.58
N LEU A 98 -7.17 3.66 6.89
CA LEU A 98 -7.69 2.89 8.02
C LEU A 98 -7.50 1.38 7.80
N GLY A 99 -7.77 0.87 6.60
CA GLY A 99 -7.56 -0.55 6.26
C GLY A 99 -6.10 -0.95 6.43
N ARG A 100 -5.16 -0.10 5.98
CA ARG A 100 -3.72 -0.36 6.17
C ARG A 100 -3.31 -0.29 7.63
N ALA A 101 -3.92 0.59 8.42
CA ALA A 101 -3.68 0.64 9.85
C ALA A 101 -4.16 -0.64 10.56
N GLU A 102 -5.28 -1.22 10.13
CA GLU A 102 -5.79 -2.49 10.63
C GLU A 102 -4.86 -3.65 10.25
N GLU A 103 -4.44 -3.75 8.98
CA GLU A 103 -3.47 -4.75 8.53
C GLU A 103 -2.21 -4.71 9.39
N LEU A 104 -1.60 -3.53 9.57
CA LEU A 104 -0.41 -3.35 10.41
C LEU A 104 -0.67 -3.72 11.87
N ALA A 105 -1.88 -3.45 12.38
CA ALA A 105 -2.24 -3.83 13.72
C ALA A 105 -2.45 -5.34 13.89
N GLU A 106 -2.92 -6.05 12.90
CA GLU A 106 -3.16 -7.51 12.94
C GLU A 106 -1.89 -8.33 12.67
N GLU A 107 -1.00 -7.85 11.78
CA GLU A 107 0.20 -8.58 11.33
C GLU A 107 1.37 -8.60 12.35
N GLY A 108 1.34 -7.83 13.43
CA GLY A 108 2.28 -7.99 14.54
C GLY A 108 3.28 -6.84 14.79
N ASP A 109 4.56 -7.14 14.94
CA ASP A 109 5.59 -6.25 15.48
C ASP A 109 6.16 -5.30 14.43
N LEU A 110 5.55 -4.09 14.31
CA LEU A 110 6.00 -3.03 13.41
C LEU A 110 7.47 -2.61 13.70
N LYS A 111 7.86 -2.61 14.99
CA LYS A 111 9.22 -2.25 15.39
C LYS A 111 10.24 -3.23 14.81
N LYS A 112 9.97 -4.52 14.93
CA LYS A 112 10.81 -5.56 14.34
C LYS A 112 10.86 -5.48 12.82
N ALA A 113 9.73 -5.21 12.16
CA ALA A 113 9.69 -5.00 10.72
C ALA A 113 10.57 -3.80 10.31
N THR A 114 10.55 -2.71 11.11
CA THR A 114 11.40 -1.53 10.88
C THR A 114 12.88 -1.85 11.03
N GLU A 115 13.27 -2.53 12.10
CA GLU A 115 14.65 -2.96 12.33
C GLU A 115 15.17 -3.84 11.20
N ASP A 116 14.37 -4.80 10.76
CA ASP A 116 14.70 -5.70 9.65
C ASP A 116 14.82 -4.94 8.31
N ALA A 117 13.93 -3.99 8.05
CA ALA A 117 13.96 -3.19 6.82
C ALA A 117 15.19 -2.27 6.76
N VAL A 118 15.54 -1.63 7.89
CA VAL A 118 16.77 -0.81 8.00
C VAL A 118 18.00 -1.68 7.83
N PHE A 119 18.04 -2.84 8.50
CA PHE A 119 19.16 -3.79 8.37
C PHE A 119 19.31 -4.28 6.93
N PHE A 120 18.19 -4.61 6.26
CA PHE A 120 18.18 -5.01 4.85
C PHE A 120 18.73 -3.91 3.94
N ALA A 121 18.22 -2.68 4.08
CA ALA A 121 18.68 -1.54 3.27
C ALA A 121 20.18 -1.25 3.45
N MET A 122 20.70 -1.45 4.65
CA MET A 122 22.13 -1.29 4.94
C MET A 122 23.00 -2.41 4.36
N ASN A 123 22.52 -3.65 4.41
CA ASN A 123 23.32 -4.85 4.13
C ASN A 123 22.83 -5.64 2.92
N ILE A 124 22.21 -4.93 1.94
CA ILE A 124 21.70 -5.60 0.76
C ILE A 124 22.82 -6.33 -0.01
N SER A 125 22.61 -7.61 -0.21
CA SER A 125 23.50 -8.54 -0.90
C SER A 125 22.67 -9.72 -1.43
N VAL A 126 23.25 -10.57 -2.26
CA VAL A 126 22.56 -11.78 -2.75
C VAL A 126 22.06 -12.64 -1.57
N SER A 127 22.89 -12.85 -0.54
CA SER A 127 22.53 -13.66 0.61
C SER A 127 21.41 -13.03 1.45
N SER A 128 21.44 -11.72 1.69
CA SER A 128 20.38 -11.03 2.42
C SER A 128 19.06 -10.97 1.62
N ALA A 129 19.12 -10.85 0.30
CA ALA A 129 17.95 -10.90 -0.58
C ALA A 129 17.25 -12.27 -0.48
N ILE A 130 18.00 -13.38 -0.60
CA ILE A 130 17.45 -14.74 -0.46
C ILE A 130 16.90 -14.98 0.95
N SER A 131 17.61 -14.54 1.98
CA SER A 131 17.17 -14.70 3.37
C SER A 131 15.89 -13.94 3.66
N ALA A 132 15.80 -12.68 3.19
CA ALA A 132 14.60 -11.85 3.34
C ALA A 132 13.41 -12.42 2.56
N SER A 133 13.60 -12.90 1.31
CA SER A 133 12.53 -13.50 0.53
C SER A 133 11.92 -14.70 1.23
N ARG A 134 12.74 -15.55 1.83
CA ARG A 134 12.25 -16.71 2.59
C ARG A 134 11.56 -16.31 3.90
N LYS A 135 12.11 -15.34 4.63
CA LYS A 135 11.57 -14.87 5.92
C LYS A 135 10.19 -14.23 5.76
N TYR A 136 9.99 -13.48 4.69
CA TYR A 136 8.78 -12.69 4.43
C TYR A 136 7.84 -13.30 3.37
N ALA A 137 8.10 -14.52 2.90
CA ALA A 137 7.16 -15.28 2.06
C ALA A 137 5.96 -15.82 2.85
N ASP A 138 5.43 -15.00 3.73
CA ASP A 138 4.32 -15.28 4.63
C ASP A 138 3.29 -14.16 4.48
N LYS A 139 2.02 -14.51 4.22
CA LYS A 139 0.95 -13.55 3.97
C LYS A 139 0.72 -12.61 5.16
N ASP A 140 0.93 -13.12 6.37
CA ASP A 140 0.68 -12.38 7.62
C ASP A 140 1.83 -11.41 7.98
N LYS A 141 2.94 -11.41 7.25
CA LYS A 141 4.12 -10.58 7.55
C LYS A 141 4.54 -9.67 6.40
N ILE A 142 4.10 -10.00 5.19
CA ILE A 142 4.60 -9.35 3.98
C ILE A 142 4.13 -7.90 3.86
N SER A 143 2.88 -7.62 4.24
CA SER A 143 2.28 -6.30 4.06
C SER A 143 2.95 -5.27 4.97
N SER A 144 3.12 -5.59 6.27
CA SER A 144 3.82 -4.74 7.23
C SER A 144 5.27 -4.50 6.81
N PHE A 145 5.99 -5.56 6.42
CA PHE A 145 7.38 -5.44 5.99
C PHE A 145 7.55 -4.56 4.75
N LEU A 146 6.74 -4.74 3.70
CA LEU A 146 6.82 -3.90 2.49
C LEU A 146 6.45 -2.45 2.77
N THR A 147 5.46 -2.22 3.65
CA THR A 147 5.08 -0.88 4.08
C THR A 147 6.27 -0.15 4.72
N VAL A 148 6.91 -0.80 5.67
CA VAL A 148 8.04 -0.23 6.38
C VAL A 148 9.26 -0.12 5.49
N LEU A 149 9.53 -1.12 4.65
CA LEU A 149 10.63 -1.09 3.69
C LEU A 149 10.52 0.12 2.77
N ARG A 150 9.33 0.42 2.28
CA ARG A 150 9.07 1.60 1.45
C ARG A 150 9.34 2.90 2.21
N LEU A 151 8.94 2.99 3.48
CA LEU A 151 9.21 4.15 4.33
C LEU A 151 10.70 4.30 4.61
N VAL A 152 11.42 3.22 4.88
CA VAL A 152 12.86 3.22 5.08
C VAL A 152 13.59 3.73 3.83
N TYR A 153 13.27 3.23 2.64
CA TYR A 153 13.89 3.72 1.40
C TYR A 153 13.51 5.18 1.10
N ARG A 154 12.29 5.62 1.46
CA ARG A 154 11.90 7.03 1.39
C ARG A 154 12.73 7.88 2.34
N ASP A 155 12.89 7.46 3.60
CA ASP A 155 13.65 8.21 4.59
C ASP A 155 15.13 8.29 4.23
N ILE A 156 15.72 7.22 3.69
CA ILE A 156 17.06 7.23 3.11
C ILE A 156 17.17 8.28 1.98
N LEU A 157 16.15 8.40 1.13
CA LEU A 157 16.10 9.41 0.09
C LEU A 157 16.00 10.83 0.69
N MET A 158 15.16 11.02 1.70
CA MET A 158 15.03 12.33 2.38
C MET A 158 16.36 12.75 3.02
N LEU A 159 17.06 11.84 3.69
CA LEU A 159 18.41 12.08 4.22
C LEU A 159 19.41 12.44 3.12
N ARG A 160 19.35 11.73 1.98
CA ARG A 160 20.22 12.02 0.84
C ARG A 160 19.98 13.41 0.24
N LEU A 161 18.74 13.92 0.36
CA LEU A 161 18.35 15.27 -0.08
C LEU A 161 18.50 16.33 1.02
N GLY A 162 19.04 15.99 2.21
CA GLY A 162 19.22 16.92 3.33
C GLY A 162 17.90 17.29 4.04
N ARG A 163 16.86 16.47 3.93
CA ARG A 163 15.53 16.71 4.52
C ARG A 163 15.27 15.78 5.70
N GLU A 164 16.07 15.92 6.75
CA GLU A 164 15.92 15.15 8.00
C GLU A 164 14.61 15.43 8.75
N ASP A 165 14.01 16.59 8.51
CA ASP A 165 12.73 17.03 9.06
C ASP A 165 11.53 16.17 8.59
N LEU A 166 11.72 15.37 7.53
CA LEU A 166 10.65 14.58 6.89
C LEU A 166 10.73 13.07 7.16
N LEU A 167 11.52 12.62 8.13
CA LEU A 167 11.63 11.18 8.45
C LEU A 167 10.36 10.67 9.12
N LEU A 168 9.90 9.49 8.72
CA LEU A 168 8.65 8.87 9.16
C LEU A 168 8.81 7.42 9.68
N SER A 169 9.86 6.68 9.28
CA SER A 169 9.95 5.24 9.56
C SER A 169 10.26 4.88 11.02
N GLY A 170 10.61 5.85 11.86
CA GLY A 170 11.08 5.59 13.23
C GLY A 170 12.44 4.87 13.31
N GLY A 171 13.10 4.61 12.19
CA GLY A 171 14.39 3.92 12.12
C GLY A 171 15.53 4.73 12.75
N ASP A 172 16.58 4.01 13.21
CA ASP A 172 17.79 4.63 13.75
C ASP A 172 18.44 5.57 12.71
N ARG A 173 18.51 6.86 13.04
CA ARG A 173 19.03 7.91 12.15
C ARG A 173 20.47 7.67 11.72
N ALA A 174 21.33 7.14 12.60
CA ALA A 174 22.72 6.87 12.27
C ALA A 174 22.82 5.70 11.28
N MET A 175 21.95 4.71 11.41
CA MET A 175 21.86 3.60 10.46
C MET A 175 21.33 4.05 9.11
N LEU A 176 20.24 4.82 9.10
CA LEU A 176 19.66 5.39 7.87
C LEU A 176 20.67 6.31 7.14
N GLY A 177 21.45 7.13 7.88
CA GLY A 177 22.51 7.97 7.31
C GLY A 177 23.63 7.15 6.66
N ARG A 178 24.05 6.03 7.29
CA ARG A 178 25.02 5.12 6.68
C ARG A 178 24.48 4.44 5.41
N ALA A 179 23.22 4.08 5.42
CA ALA A 179 22.56 3.56 4.22
C ALA A 179 22.50 4.63 3.11
N ALA A 180 22.15 5.89 3.45
CA ALA A 180 22.07 6.99 2.51
C ALA A 180 23.37 7.24 1.74
N ALA A 181 24.53 7.03 2.38
CA ALA A 181 25.84 7.15 1.73
C ALA A 181 26.08 6.10 0.63
N ARG A 182 25.32 5.01 0.61
CA ARG A 182 25.52 3.85 -0.28
C ARG A 182 24.62 3.84 -1.50
N TYR A 183 23.60 4.71 -1.54
CA TYR A 183 22.61 4.76 -2.63
C TYR A 183 22.67 6.08 -3.38
N THR A 184 22.45 6.01 -4.69
CA THR A 184 22.13 7.21 -5.48
C THR A 184 20.66 7.60 -5.30
N PRO A 185 20.26 8.88 -5.49
CA PRO A 185 18.84 9.25 -5.49
C PRO A 185 18.01 8.46 -6.50
N ALA A 186 18.55 8.20 -7.68
CA ALA A 186 17.87 7.42 -8.72
C ALA A 186 17.63 5.96 -8.28
N ALA A 187 18.61 5.33 -7.62
CA ALA A 187 18.48 3.98 -7.06
C ALA A 187 17.37 3.92 -6.00
N LEU A 188 17.25 4.94 -5.15
CA LEU A 188 16.24 5.02 -4.11
C LEU A 188 14.82 5.20 -4.69
N VAL A 189 14.67 6.01 -5.74
CA VAL A 189 13.39 6.14 -6.47
C VAL A 189 13.02 4.82 -7.13
N ASN A 190 13.98 4.17 -7.83
CA ASN A 190 13.75 2.85 -8.43
C ASN A 190 13.33 1.79 -7.40
N ALA A 191 13.97 1.78 -6.21
CA ALA A 191 13.60 0.86 -5.14
C ALA A 191 12.14 1.06 -4.70
N GLN A 192 11.66 2.31 -4.57
CA GLN A 192 10.27 2.59 -4.24
C GLN A 192 9.29 2.12 -5.31
N ASP A 193 9.62 2.33 -6.60
CA ASP A 193 8.78 1.88 -7.71
C ASP A 193 8.69 0.34 -7.75
N ARG A 194 9.79 -0.36 -7.48
CA ARG A 194 9.83 -1.82 -7.38
C ARG A 194 9.03 -2.36 -6.20
N ILE A 195 9.10 -1.71 -5.03
CA ILE A 195 8.29 -2.08 -3.87
C ILE A 195 6.81 -1.90 -4.18
N ALA A 196 6.42 -0.78 -4.79
CA ALA A 196 5.04 -0.54 -5.20
C ALA A 196 4.55 -1.54 -6.27
N ALA A 197 5.42 -2.00 -7.16
CA ALA A 197 5.10 -3.06 -8.12
C ALA A 197 4.85 -4.39 -7.41
N ALA A 198 5.73 -4.79 -6.49
CA ALA A 198 5.58 -6.01 -5.70
C ALA A 198 4.29 -6.00 -4.85
N GLU A 199 3.98 -4.87 -4.19
CA GLU A 199 2.70 -4.71 -3.46
C GLU A 199 1.48 -4.94 -4.36
N ARG A 200 1.52 -4.51 -5.63
CA ARG A 200 0.44 -4.77 -6.60
C ARG A 200 0.35 -6.24 -6.99
N GLU A 201 1.47 -6.86 -7.35
CA GLU A 201 1.52 -8.27 -7.75
C GLU A 201 1.01 -9.21 -6.66
N ILE A 202 1.37 -8.94 -5.40
CA ILE A 202 0.92 -9.69 -4.23
C ILE A 202 -0.61 -9.61 -4.06
N ARG A 203 -1.23 -8.46 -4.30
CA ARG A 203 -2.70 -8.32 -4.28
C ARG A 203 -3.40 -9.20 -5.32
N PHE A 204 -2.74 -9.49 -6.44
CA PHE A 204 -3.25 -10.38 -7.50
C PHE A 204 -2.83 -11.85 -7.30
N ASN A 205 -2.49 -12.25 -6.06
CA ASN A 205 -2.11 -13.61 -5.67
C ASN A 205 -0.88 -14.15 -6.41
N ALA A 206 0.10 -13.32 -6.74
CA ALA A 206 1.39 -13.77 -7.24
C ALA A 206 2.10 -14.67 -6.21
N ASN A 207 3.03 -15.50 -6.69
CA ASN A 207 3.87 -16.29 -5.80
C ASN A 207 4.79 -15.38 -4.97
N LEU A 208 4.59 -15.37 -3.65
CA LEU A 208 5.27 -14.45 -2.73
C LEU A 208 6.79 -14.56 -2.80
N SER A 209 7.35 -15.77 -2.82
CA SER A 209 8.80 -15.95 -2.88
C SER A 209 9.39 -15.38 -4.16
N VAL A 210 8.78 -15.66 -5.31
CA VAL A 210 9.25 -15.16 -6.60
C VAL A 210 9.12 -13.64 -6.68
N CYS A 211 8.00 -13.09 -6.21
CA CYS A 211 7.78 -11.65 -6.17
C CYS A 211 8.82 -10.92 -5.32
N LEU A 212 9.13 -11.47 -4.12
CA LEU A 212 10.13 -10.91 -3.22
C LEU A 212 11.56 -11.06 -3.75
N GLU A 213 11.89 -12.19 -4.36
CA GLU A 213 13.20 -12.38 -5.00
C GLU A 213 13.39 -11.36 -6.13
N THR A 214 12.40 -11.21 -7.01
CA THR A 214 12.43 -10.21 -8.09
C THR A 214 12.59 -8.80 -7.55
N LEU A 215 11.87 -8.44 -6.48
CA LEU A 215 11.99 -7.16 -5.80
C LEU A 215 13.40 -6.93 -5.27
N PHE A 216 13.92 -7.86 -4.46
CA PHE A 216 15.18 -7.64 -3.74
C PHE A 216 16.39 -7.70 -4.66
N PHE A 217 16.41 -8.61 -5.65
CA PHE A 217 17.45 -8.60 -6.67
C PHE A 217 17.41 -7.35 -7.52
N GLY A 218 16.21 -6.88 -7.88
CA GLY A 218 16.07 -5.65 -8.63
C GLY A 218 16.51 -4.39 -7.87
N ILE A 219 16.34 -4.34 -6.54
CA ILE A 219 16.92 -3.27 -5.70
C ILE A 219 18.44 -3.40 -5.66
N LEU A 220 18.98 -4.61 -5.54
CA LEU A 220 20.42 -4.86 -5.50
C LEU A 220 21.12 -4.43 -6.79
N GLU A 221 20.54 -4.73 -7.95
CA GLU A 221 21.08 -4.37 -9.28
C GLU A 221 20.97 -2.87 -9.58
N GLY A 222 19.95 -2.21 -9.07
CA GLY A 222 19.69 -0.77 -9.29
C GLY A 222 20.46 0.17 -8.35
N ARG A 223 21.35 -0.32 -7.51
CA ARG A 223 22.03 0.40 -6.42
C ARG A 223 23.10 1.42 -6.87
#